data_07a545623a41aafe8eac84d0e1c4a54d
#
_entry.id   07a545623a41aafe8eac84d0e1c4a54d
#
_cell.length_a   1.000
_cell.length_b   1.000
_cell.length_c   1.000
_cell.angle_alpha   90.00
_cell.angle_beta   90.00
_cell.angle_gamma   90.00
#
_symmetry.space_group_name_H-M   'P 1'
#
loop_
_entity.id
_entity.type
_entity.pdbx_description
1 polymer ?
#
loop_
_entity_poly.entity_id
_entity_poly.type
_entity_poly.pdbx_seq_one_letter_code
_entity_poly.pdbx_strand_id
1 'polypeptide(L)'
;MNSGDTIVSLSTPMGLGAISLIRCSGCQTNKIIETFFSKKFSTNEANYLKFKKGDQVLDDVIAIFYKSPKSYTGEDMLEIMCHGGSVVYQMLIREILTIDGCRLARPGEFSERSYTNNKMG
;
A
#
# COMPACT_ATOMS: atom_id res chain seq x y z
N MET A 1 -20.77 -6.90 1.55
CA MET A 1 -19.70 -6.49 0.85
C MET A 1 -18.99 -5.37 1.51
N ASN A 2 -17.82 -5.50 1.68
CA ASN A 2 -17.07 -4.56 2.40
C ASN A 2 -16.23 -3.72 1.50
N SER A 3 -16.73 -3.49 0.35
CA SER A 3 -15.96 -2.84 -0.66
C SER A 3 -15.49 -1.46 -0.28
N GLY A 4 -15.98 -0.90 0.79
CA GLY A 4 -15.52 0.40 1.22
C GLY A 4 -14.18 0.36 1.93
N ASP A 5 -13.75 -0.81 2.38
CA ASP A 5 -12.51 -0.90 3.16
C ASP A 5 -11.29 -1.03 2.30
N THR A 6 -10.28 -0.26 2.64
CA THR A 6 -8.95 -0.44 2.06
C THR A 6 -8.07 -1.08 3.11
N ILE A 7 -7.40 -2.15 2.74
CA ILE A 7 -6.57 -2.91 3.68
C ILE A 7 -5.10 -2.60 3.46
N VAL A 8 -4.36 -2.62 4.55
CA VAL A 8 -2.94 -2.26 4.57
C VAL A 8 -2.19 -3.30 5.39
N SER A 9 -1.05 -3.74 4.91
CA SER A 9 -0.20 -4.62 5.71
C SER A 9 1.26 -4.51 5.30
N LEU A 10 2.12 -4.96 6.20
CA LEU A 10 3.50 -5.24 5.89
C LEU A 10 3.52 -6.59 5.19
N SER A 11 4.09 -6.65 4.00
CA SER A 11 4.11 -7.87 3.19
C SER A 11 5.50 -8.48 3.04
N THR A 12 6.50 -7.89 3.68
CA THR A 12 7.85 -8.42 3.60
C THR A 12 7.95 -9.68 4.45
N PRO A 13 8.65 -10.71 4.01
CA PRO A 13 8.88 -11.87 4.86
C PRO A 13 9.65 -11.45 6.10
N MET A 14 9.43 -12.15 7.19
CA MET A 14 10.22 -11.95 8.39
C MET A 14 11.67 -12.17 8.05
N GLY A 15 12.54 -11.26 8.47
CA GLY A 15 13.93 -11.41 8.18
C GLY A 15 14.67 -10.10 8.26
N LEU A 16 15.89 -10.12 7.79
CA LEU A 16 16.80 -9.00 7.92
C LEU A 16 16.84 -8.16 6.67
N GLY A 17 15.71 -7.87 6.09
CA GLY A 17 15.69 -7.09 4.87
C GLY A 17 16.11 -5.66 5.09
N ALA A 18 16.85 -5.09 4.15
CA ALA A 18 17.13 -3.68 4.11
C ALA A 18 15.90 -2.90 3.64
N ILE A 19 14.88 -3.59 3.18
CA ILE A 19 13.68 -2.99 2.60
C ILE A 19 12.46 -3.66 3.21
N SER A 20 11.46 -2.85 3.54
CA SER A 20 10.15 -3.34 3.96
C SER A 20 9.14 -3.03 2.87
N LEU A 21 8.23 -3.95 2.62
CA LEU A 21 7.18 -3.79 1.61
C LEU A 21 5.84 -3.62 2.30
N ILE A 22 5.22 -2.46 2.09
CA ILE A 22 3.87 -2.17 2.55
C ILE A 22 2.95 -2.34 1.35
N ARG A 23 1.83 -3.04 1.56
CA ARG A 23 0.87 -3.26 0.50
C ARG A 23 -0.49 -2.73 0.92
N CYS A 24 -1.14 -2.00 0.02
CA CYS A 24 -2.49 -1.45 0.23
C CYS A 24 -3.39 -1.95 -0.89
N SER A 25 -4.65 -2.21 -0.58
CA SER A 25 -5.62 -2.64 -1.60
C SER A 25 -7.01 -2.16 -1.24
N GLY A 26 -7.66 -1.49 -2.17
CA GLY A 26 -9.04 -1.06 -1.99
C GLY A 26 -9.33 0.30 -2.58
N CYS A 27 -10.54 0.79 -2.32
CA CYS A 27 -11.05 1.99 -2.96
C CYS A 27 -10.40 3.29 -2.49
N GLN A 28 -9.69 3.27 -1.35
CA GLN A 28 -9.01 4.48 -0.86
C GLN A 28 -7.56 4.56 -1.32
N THR A 29 -7.13 3.68 -2.21
CA THR A 29 -5.75 3.68 -2.67
C THR A 29 -5.36 5.02 -3.30
N ASN A 30 -6.24 5.60 -4.11
CA ASN A 30 -5.95 6.91 -4.71
C ASN A 30 -5.87 8.00 -3.66
N LYS A 31 -6.66 7.90 -2.60
CA LYS A 31 -6.59 8.86 -1.52
C LYS A 31 -5.26 8.79 -0.78
N ILE A 32 -4.75 7.59 -0.60
CA ILE A 32 -3.41 7.40 -0.02
C ILE A 32 -2.36 8.09 -0.89
N ILE A 33 -2.44 7.87 -2.20
CA ILE A 33 -1.49 8.48 -3.12
C ILE A 33 -1.55 10.00 -3.05
N GLU A 34 -2.75 10.56 -3.10
CA GLU A 34 -2.93 12.01 -3.06
C GLU A 34 -2.44 12.61 -1.76
N THR A 35 -2.62 11.89 -0.66
CA THR A 35 -2.30 12.44 0.66
C THR A 35 -0.80 12.48 0.92
N PHE A 36 -0.08 11.44 0.50
CA PHE A 36 1.32 11.29 0.92
C PHE A 36 2.33 11.49 -0.20
N PHE A 37 1.90 11.59 -1.44
CA PHE A 37 2.81 11.75 -2.58
C PHE A 37 2.40 12.94 -3.42
N SER A 38 3.39 13.70 -3.88
CA SER A 38 3.13 14.94 -4.63
C SER A 38 3.01 14.73 -6.13
N LYS A 39 3.18 13.52 -6.61
CA LYS A 39 3.23 13.25 -8.04
C LYS A 39 2.15 12.30 -8.47
N LYS A 40 1.74 12.40 -9.72
CA LYS A 40 0.92 11.37 -10.33
C LYS A 40 1.79 10.16 -10.63
N PHE A 41 1.20 8.98 -10.48
CA PHE A 41 1.89 7.73 -10.74
C PHE A 41 1.57 7.24 -12.13
N SER A 42 2.59 6.69 -12.78
CA SER A 42 2.37 5.81 -13.93
C SER A 42 2.06 4.44 -13.39
N THR A 43 1.02 3.78 -13.91
CA THR A 43 0.66 2.45 -13.42
C THR A 43 1.71 1.42 -13.79
N ASN A 44 1.90 0.44 -12.92
CA ASN A 44 2.80 -0.69 -13.13
C ASN A 44 4.26 -0.30 -13.29
N GLU A 45 4.64 0.87 -12.82
CA GLU A 45 6.02 1.35 -12.89
C GLU A 45 6.51 1.73 -11.52
N ALA A 46 7.80 1.52 -11.30
CA ALA A 46 8.43 1.94 -10.07
C ALA A 46 8.63 3.45 -10.09
N ASN A 47 8.16 4.11 -9.05
CA ASN A 47 8.29 5.56 -8.90
C ASN A 47 9.13 5.85 -7.67
N TYR A 48 10.20 6.63 -7.83
CA TYR A 48 11.02 7.07 -6.70
C TYR A 48 10.39 8.33 -6.14
N LEU A 49 9.91 8.25 -4.91
CA LEU A 49 9.10 9.32 -4.34
C LEU A 49 9.45 9.55 -2.88
N LYS A 50 9.07 10.72 -2.39
CA LYS A 50 9.13 11.01 -0.97
C LYS A 50 7.75 10.78 -0.38
N PHE A 51 7.70 9.97 0.67
CA PHE A 51 6.46 9.79 1.44
C PHE A 51 6.42 10.93 2.45
N LYS A 52 5.44 11.81 2.31
CA LYS A 52 5.36 13.02 3.10
C LYS A 52 4.12 13.09 3.95
N LYS A 53 4.30 13.62 5.15
CA LYS A 53 3.19 14.06 5.98
C LYS A 53 3.22 15.57 5.97
N GLY A 54 2.35 16.20 5.18
CA GLY A 54 2.45 17.62 4.93
C GLY A 54 3.78 17.93 4.24
N ASP A 55 4.57 18.79 4.82
CA ASP A 55 5.89 19.12 4.27
C ASP A 55 7.01 18.24 4.82
N GLN A 56 6.70 17.38 5.77
CA GLN A 56 7.71 16.54 6.40
C GLN A 56 7.92 15.26 5.61
N VAL A 57 9.15 15.02 5.17
CA VAL A 57 9.51 13.77 4.51
C VAL A 57 9.72 12.70 5.56
N LEU A 58 8.95 11.63 5.48
CA LEU A 58 9.09 10.51 6.41
C LEU A 58 10.06 9.46 5.90
N ASP A 59 10.10 9.25 4.60
CA ASP A 59 11.06 8.33 3.99
C ASP A 59 11.13 8.56 2.48
N ASP A 60 12.23 8.15 1.88
CA ASP A 60 12.34 8.06 0.42
C ASP A 60 11.99 6.63 0.06
N VAL A 61 11.01 6.46 -0.82
CA VAL A 61 10.44 5.16 -1.11
C VAL A 61 10.38 4.89 -2.61
N ILE A 62 10.15 3.62 -2.94
CA ILE A 62 9.76 3.24 -4.29
C ILE A 62 8.33 2.77 -4.20
N ALA A 63 7.45 3.32 -5.02
CA ALA A 63 6.04 2.96 -4.97
C ALA A 63 5.55 2.54 -6.36
N ILE A 64 4.68 1.54 -6.38
CA ILE A 64 4.08 1.03 -7.61
C ILE A 64 2.57 0.99 -7.42
N PHE A 65 1.84 1.58 -8.37
CA PHE A 65 0.39 1.57 -8.37
C PHE A 65 -0.12 0.61 -9.43
N TYR A 66 -1.05 -0.25 -9.04
CA TYR A 66 -1.70 -1.20 -9.94
C TYR A 66 -3.18 -0.85 -10.02
N LYS A 67 -3.64 -0.52 -11.20
CA LYS A 67 -5.03 -0.09 -11.41
C LYS A 67 -5.96 -1.29 -11.54
N SER A 68 -7.07 -1.26 -10.80
CA SER A 68 -8.12 -2.26 -10.92
C SER A 68 -8.58 -2.40 -12.38
N PRO A 69 -8.86 -3.58 -12.87
CA PRO A 69 -8.75 -4.87 -12.20
C PRO A 69 -7.39 -5.55 -12.37
N LYS A 70 -6.41 -4.88 -12.94
CA LYS A 70 -5.11 -5.48 -13.26
C LYS A 70 -4.18 -5.40 -12.07
N SER A 71 -4.53 -6.12 -11.02
CA SER A 71 -3.76 -6.18 -9.78
C SER A 71 -3.94 -7.55 -9.15
N TYR A 72 -3.14 -7.85 -8.13
CA TYR A 72 -3.21 -9.13 -7.45
C TYR A 72 -4.61 -9.38 -6.86
N THR A 73 -5.19 -8.37 -6.22
CA THR A 73 -6.52 -8.53 -5.60
C THR A 73 -7.66 -8.23 -6.56
N GLY A 74 -7.39 -7.63 -7.71
CA GLY A 74 -8.43 -7.13 -8.59
C GLY A 74 -8.89 -5.73 -8.24
N GLU A 75 -8.40 -5.17 -7.14
CA GLU A 75 -8.71 -3.81 -6.70
C GLU A 75 -7.55 -2.88 -7.04
N ASP A 76 -7.74 -1.57 -6.89
CA ASP A 76 -6.60 -0.65 -6.94
C ASP A 76 -5.64 -1.04 -5.81
N MET A 77 -4.37 -1.18 -6.14
CA MET A 77 -3.36 -1.57 -5.17
C MET A 77 -2.16 -0.64 -5.23
N LEU A 78 -1.52 -0.48 -4.08
CA LEU A 78 -0.29 0.30 -3.98
C LEU A 78 0.72 -0.53 -3.21
N GLU A 79 1.92 -0.64 -3.75
CA GLU A 79 3.04 -1.26 -3.04
C GLU A 79 4.07 -0.18 -2.77
N ILE A 80 4.52 -0.09 -1.52
CA ILE A 80 5.50 0.91 -1.10
C ILE A 80 6.69 0.18 -0.52
N MET A 81 7.84 0.32 -1.17
CA MET A 81 9.09 -0.23 -0.65
C MET A 81 9.81 0.87 0.10
N CYS A 82 9.93 0.72 1.41
CA CYS A 82 10.56 1.69 2.28
C CYS A 82 11.79 1.09 2.94
N HIS A 83 12.55 1.93 3.64
CA HIS A 83 13.74 1.45 4.32
C HIS A 83 13.37 0.40 5.37
N GLY A 84 14.24 -0.58 5.56
CA GLY A 84 13.99 -1.69 6.47
C GLY A 84 14.03 -1.28 7.91
N GLY A 85 13.75 -2.26 8.77
CA GLY A 85 13.63 -2.02 10.20
C GLY A 85 12.20 -1.71 10.57
N SER A 86 11.91 -1.83 11.87
CA SER A 86 10.53 -1.76 12.32
C SER A 86 10.00 -0.34 12.44
N VAL A 87 10.88 0.64 12.56
CA VAL A 87 10.43 2.01 12.86
C VAL A 87 9.78 2.65 11.63
N VAL A 88 10.42 2.55 10.48
CA VAL A 88 9.95 3.26 9.30
C VAL A 88 8.60 2.73 8.83
N TYR A 89 8.48 1.40 8.62
CA TYR A 89 7.22 0.89 8.09
C TYR A 89 6.06 1.12 9.05
N GLN A 90 6.32 1.05 10.37
CA GLN A 90 5.26 1.31 11.35
C GLN A 90 4.80 2.75 11.28
N MET A 91 5.74 3.67 11.09
CA MET A 91 5.42 5.08 10.97
C MET A 91 4.56 5.33 9.73
N LEU A 92 4.94 4.75 8.59
CA LEU A 92 4.19 4.94 7.35
C LEU A 92 2.81 4.32 7.43
N ILE A 93 2.70 3.10 7.98
CA ILE A 93 1.39 2.44 8.13
C ILE A 93 0.49 3.27 9.04
N ARG A 94 1.05 3.81 10.14
CA ARG A 94 0.26 4.63 11.04
C ARG A 94 -0.34 5.83 10.32
N GLU A 95 0.43 6.47 9.44
CA GLU A 95 -0.08 7.60 8.68
C GLU A 95 -1.18 7.17 7.71
N ILE A 96 -0.98 6.05 7.03
CA ILE A 96 -2.00 5.54 6.10
C ILE A 96 -3.31 5.26 6.83
N LEU A 97 -3.22 4.73 8.05
CA LEU A 97 -4.41 4.40 8.84
C LEU A 97 -5.19 5.62 9.30
N THR A 98 -4.66 6.84 9.16
CA THR A 98 -5.43 8.05 9.46
C THR A 98 -6.47 8.35 8.39
N ILE A 99 -6.39 7.71 7.23
CA ILE A 99 -7.36 7.92 6.17
C ILE A 99 -8.59 7.06 6.45
N ASP A 100 -9.76 7.70 6.45
CA ASP A 100 -11.02 6.98 6.66
C ASP A 100 -11.17 5.86 5.64
N GLY A 101 -11.58 4.70 6.11
CA GLY A 101 -11.76 3.56 5.25
C GLY A 101 -10.53 2.68 5.11
N CYS A 102 -9.41 3.09 5.69
CA CYS A 102 -8.20 2.27 5.71
C CYS A 102 -8.06 1.55 7.04
N ARG A 103 -7.74 0.27 7.00
CA ARG A 103 -7.52 -0.53 8.20
C ARG A 103 -6.45 -1.58 7.95
N LEU A 104 -5.93 -2.14 9.04
CA LEU A 104 -4.98 -3.24 8.89
C LEU A 104 -5.68 -4.47 8.33
N ALA A 105 -5.00 -5.17 7.44
CA ALA A 105 -5.52 -6.40 6.87
C ALA A 105 -5.53 -7.52 7.91
N ARG A 106 -6.52 -8.41 7.80
CA ARG A 106 -6.48 -9.66 8.56
C ARG A 106 -5.53 -10.63 7.86
N PRO A 107 -4.99 -11.62 8.58
CA PRO A 107 -4.14 -12.62 7.92
C PRO A 107 -4.87 -13.25 6.73
N GLY A 108 -4.18 -13.30 5.60
CA GLY A 108 -4.73 -13.90 4.38
C GLY A 108 -5.73 -13.05 3.62
N GLU A 109 -5.96 -11.83 4.05
CA GLU A 109 -7.03 -11.03 3.45
C GLU A 109 -6.74 -10.60 2.02
N PHE A 110 -5.47 -10.35 1.66
CA PHE A 110 -5.15 -10.06 0.26
C PHE A 110 -5.49 -11.24 -0.64
N SER A 111 -5.14 -12.44 -0.20
CA SER A 111 -5.49 -13.65 -0.95
C SER A 111 -6.99 -13.86 -1.02
N GLU A 112 -7.69 -13.59 0.08
CA GLU A 112 -9.13 -13.70 0.13
C GLU A 112 -9.79 -12.80 -0.91
N ARG A 113 -9.34 -11.55 -1.00
CA ARG A 113 -9.88 -10.60 -1.99
C ARG A 113 -9.54 -11.02 -3.41
N SER A 114 -8.34 -11.54 -3.62
CA SER A 114 -7.95 -12.05 -4.92
C SER A 114 -8.90 -13.17 -5.36
N TYR A 115 -9.19 -14.09 -4.46
CA TYR A 115 -10.10 -15.19 -4.75
C TYR A 115 -11.52 -14.67 -5.03
N THR A 116 -12.01 -13.78 -4.17
CA THR A 116 -13.36 -13.22 -4.32
C THR A 116 -13.52 -12.48 -5.64
N ASN A 117 -12.46 -11.83 -6.12
CA ASN A 117 -12.50 -11.08 -7.36
C ASN A 117 -12.05 -11.91 -8.57
N ASN A 118 -11.98 -13.24 -8.41
CA ASN A 118 -11.65 -14.18 -9.49
C ASN A 118 -10.26 -13.95 -10.07
N LYS A 119 -9.31 -13.54 -9.25
CA LYS A 119 -7.93 -13.32 -9.70
C LYS A 119 -7.07 -14.55 -9.48
N MET A 120 -7.47 -15.43 -8.56
CA MET A 120 -6.79 -16.69 -8.33
C MET A 120 -7.62 -17.79 -8.94
N GLY A 121 -7.03 -18.48 -9.84
CA GLY A 121 -7.71 -19.53 -10.57
C GLY A 121 -7.87 -20.81 -9.81
#